data_033207c32d62ee6665c4da0e21b54931
#
_entry.id   033207c32d62ee6665c4da0e21b54931
#
_cell.length_a   1.000
_cell.length_b   1.000
_cell.length_c   1.000
_cell.angle_alpha   90.00
_cell.angle_beta   90.00
_cell.angle_gamma   90.00
#
_symmetry.space_group_name_H-M   'P 1'
#
loop_
_entity.id
_entity.type
_entity.pdbx_description
1 polymer ?
#
loop_
_entity_poly.entity_id
_entity_poly.type
_entity_poly.pdbx_seq_one_letter_code
_entity_poly.pdbx_strand_id
1 'polypeptide(L)'
;MNATHMLEPTVRPASDADLAGIEALLSASSLPTDGVRDALPGFLIATADDSVVGVAGLEVCCDNALLRSVAVAPEWRSRGLGRTLVNRVIADAESRGIHALYLLTTTADQYFPSFGFSQVTRDRVPDDIRATAEFTSACPASATVMTRPLARPAA
;
A
#
# COMPACT_ATOMS: atom_id res chain seq x y z
N MET A 1 34.88 6.71 -11.94
CA MET A 1 33.67 6.81 -11.20
C MET A 1 32.56 6.09 -11.95
N ASN A 2 31.75 5.43 -11.24
CA ASN A 2 30.77 4.62 -11.88
C ASN A 2 29.41 5.34 -11.89
N ALA A 3 29.20 6.14 -12.92
CA ALA A 3 27.97 6.90 -13.07
C ALA A 3 26.77 6.01 -13.30
N THR A 4 26.98 4.77 -13.71
CA THR A 4 25.91 3.83 -13.92
C THR A 4 25.49 3.11 -12.65
N HIS A 5 26.22 3.33 -11.57
CA HIS A 5 25.88 2.72 -10.30
C HIS A 5 24.54 3.24 -9.83
N MET A 6 23.56 2.36 -9.79
CA MET A 6 22.24 2.75 -9.34
C MET A 6 22.22 2.78 -7.84
N LEU A 7 21.92 3.94 -7.30
CA LEU A 7 21.70 4.08 -5.87
C LEU A 7 20.44 3.30 -5.49
N GLU A 8 20.52 2.62 -4.36
CA GLU A 8 19.32 1.98 -3.84
C GLU A 8 18.31 3.04 -3.45
N PRO A 9 17.01 2.79 -3.67
CA PRO A 9 15.99 3.74 -3.25
C PRO A 9 15.98 3.90 -1.74
N THR A 10 15.70 5.11 -1.29
CA THR A 10 15.51 5.38 0.12
C THR A 10 14.02 5.23 0.45
N VAL A 11 13.70 4.41 1.44
CA VAL A 11 12.32 4.24 1.90
C VAL A 11 12.11 5.10 3.14
N ARG A 12 11.07 5.92 3.12
CA ARG A 12 10.74 6.81 4.23
C ARG A 12 9.23 7.09 4.29
N PRO A 13 8.72 7.60 5.41
CA PRO A 13 7.33 8.07 5.46
C PRO A 13 7.11 9.22 4.49
N ALA A 14 5.92 9.27 3.90
CA ALA A 14 5.54 10.35 3.00
C ALA A 14 5.24 11.62 3.78
N SER A 15 5.46 12.76 3.14
CA SER A 15 5.08 14.07 3.65
C SER A 15 4.20 14.78 2.63
N ASP A 16 3.64 15.93 3.02
CA ASP A 16 2.76 16.70 2.13
C ASP A 16 3.47 17.06 0.81
N ALA A 17 4.76 17.28 0.85
CA ALA A 17 5.54 17.63 -0.34
C ALA A 17 5.61 16.46 -1.34
N ASP A 18 5.32 15.25 -0.90
CA ASP A 18 5.39 14.05 -1.75
C ASP A 18 4.07 13.74 -2.45
N LEU A 19 2.99 14.44 -2.10
CA LEU A 19 1.65 14.09 -2.59
C LEU A 19 1.57 14.10 -4.11
N ALA A 20 2.10 15.13 -4.76
CA ALA A 20 2.04 15.23 -6.21
C ALA A 20 2.78 14.06 -6.89
N GLY A 21 3.95 13.70 -6.37
CA GLY A 21 4.71 12.57 -6.90
C GLY A 21 4.02 11.24 -6.68
N ILE A 22 3.38 11.06 -5.53
CA ILE A 22 2.60 9.87 -5.24
C ILE A 22 1.43 9.76 -6.21
N GLU A 23 0.67 10.83 -6.37
CA GLU A 23 -0.48 10.83 -7.27
C GLU A 23 -0.08 10.56 -8.71
N ALA A 24 1.04 11.13 -9.15
CA ALA A 24 1.54 10.89 -10.50
C ALA A 24 1.90 9.40 -10.70
N LEU A 25 2.55 8.78 -9.73
CA LEU A 25 2.91 7.37 -9.82
C LEU A 25 1.67 6.49 -9.81
N LEU A 26 0.70 6.78 -8.97
CA LEU A 26 -0.55 6.01 -8.90
C LEU A 26 -1.32 6.13 -10.21
N SER A 27 -1.45 7.33 -10.76
CA SER A 27 -2.15 7.53 -12.03
C SER A 27 -1.45 6.79 -13.17
N ALA A 28 -0.13 6.84 -13.20
CA ALA A 28 0.64 6.10 -14.22
C ALA A 28 0.49 4.59 -14.07
N SER A 29 0.14 4.13 -12.88
CA SER A 29 -0.08 2.70 -12.59
C SER A 29 -1.56 2.30 -12.68
N SER A 30 -2.42 3.19 -13.13
CA SER A 30 -3.88 2.99 -13.24
C SER A 30 -4.51 2.67 -11.89
N LEU A 31 -4.02 3.30 -10.83
CA LEU A 31 -4.56 3.15 -9.48
C LEU A 31 -5.27 4.43 -9.03
N PRO A 32 -6.31 4.30 -8.19
CA PRO A 32 -7.04 5.46 -7.72
C PRO A 32 -6.20 6.32 -6.76
N THR A 33 -6.45 7.62 -6.81
CA THR A 33 -5.84 8.60 -5.90
C THR A 33 -6.81 9.06 -4.82
N ASP A 34 -8.03 8.54 -4.83
CA ASP A 34 -9.06 8.91 -3.87
C ASP A 34 -8.59 8.65 -2.43
N GLY A 35 -8.70 9.66 -1.57
CA GLY A 35 -8.37 9.52 -0.16
C GLY A 35 -6.90 9.51 0.18
N VAL A 36 -6.00 9.63 -0.81
CA VAL A 36 -4.55 9.59 -0.55
C VAL A 36 -4.12 10.72 0.37
N ARG A 37 -4.62 11.95 0.11
CA ARG A 37 -4.24 13.11 0.93
C ARG A 37 -4.56 12.88 2.40
N ASP A 38 -5.75 12.37 2.69
CA ASP A 38 -6.18 12.17 4.07
C ASP A 38 -5.45 11.02 4.76
N ALA A 39 -5.04 10.02 3.99
CA ALA A 39 -4.34 8.85 4.52
C ALA A 39 -2.82 8.99 4.48
N LEU A 40 -2.32 10.13 4.03
CA LEU A 40 -0.90 10.34 3.76
C LEU A 40 0.03 9.98 4.92
N PRO A 41 -0.31 10.26 6.19
CA PRO A 41 0.57 9.90 7.30
C PRO A 41 0.90 8.41 7.41
N GLY A 42 0.06 7.55 6.83
CA GLY A 42 0.30 6.10 6.81
C GLY A 42 1.03 5.60 5.58
N PHE A 43 1.45 6.50 4.70
CA PHE A 43 2.09 6.10 3.45
C PHE A 43 3.61 6.06 3.58
N LEU A 44 4.20 5.03 2.97
CA LEU A 44 5.65 4.94 2.78
C LEU A 44 5.96 5.15 1.31
N ILE A 45 7.05 5.85 1.04
CA ILE A 45 7.52 6.04 -0.32
C ILE A 45 8.97 5.58 -0.45
N ALA A 46 9.34 5.22 -1.66
CA ALA A 46 10.72 5.01 -2.03
C ALA A 46 11.11 6.11 -3.01
N THR A 47 12.25 6.73 -2.78
CA THR A 47 12.75 7.78 -3.65
C THR A 47 14.11 7.40 -4.21
N ALA A 48 14.33 7.79 -5.47
CA ALA A 48 15.63 7.68 -6.13
C ALA A 48 15.80 8.94 -6.96
N ASP A 49 16.96 9.60 -6.82
CA ASP A 49 17.23 10.86 -7.52
C ASP A 49 16.10 11.89 -7.33
N ASP A 50 15.63 12.02 -6.10
CA ASP A 50 14.56 12.95 -5.72
C ASP A 50 13.20 12.66 -6.35
N SER A 51 13.04 11.51 -7.00
CA SER A 51 11.77 11.11 -7.59
C SER A 51 11.12 10.00 -6.76
N VAL A 52 9.79 10.03 -6.67
CA VAL A 52 9.03 8.94 -6.05
C VAL A 52 9.00 7.77 -7.03
N VAL A 53 9.64 6.67 -6.66
CA VAL A 53 9.72 5.48 -7.51
C VAL A 53 8.95 4.29 -6.95
N GLY A 54 8.41 4.42 -5.74
CA GLY A 54 7.57 3.40 -5.16
C GLY A 54 6.72 3.99 -4.05
N VAL A 55 5.58 3.36 -3.78
CA VAL A 55 4.66 3.79 -2.73
C VAL A 55 3.89 2.59 -2.22
N ALA A 56 3.55 2.61 -0.94
CA ALA A 56 2.58 1.69 -0.34
C ALA A 56 1.92 2.43 0.81
N GLY A 57 0.60 2.33 0.91
CA GLY A 57 -0.17 3.08 1.89
C GLY A 57 -0.87 2.21 2.91
N LEU A 58 -0.92 2.70 4.14
CA LEU A 58 -1.69 2.12 5.23
C LEU A 58 -2.75 3.14 5.64
N GLU A 59 -4.00 2.80 5.44
CA GLU A 59 -5.12 3.64 5.86
C GLU A 59 -5.74 2.99 7.10
N VAL A 60 -5.48 3.57 8.27
CA VAL A 60 -5.93 3.00 9.54
C VAL A 60 -7.39 3.34 9.77
N CYS A 61 -8.19 2.33 10.11
CA CYS A 61 -9.62 2.43 10.36
C CYS A 61 -9.92 1.73 11.67
N CYS A 62 -9.80 2.44 12.79
CA CYS A 62 -10.01 1.89 14.13
C CYS A 62 -9.04 0.73 14.40
N ASP A 63 -9.55 -0.50 14.55
CA ASP A 63 -8.72 -1.67 14.88
C ASP A 63 -8.12 -2.35 13.66
N ASN A 64 -8.57 -1.98 12.48
CA ASN A 64 -8.14 -2.58 11.22
C ASN A 64 -7.55 -1.53 10.31
N ALA A 65 -6.93 -1.96 9.23
CA ALA A 65 -6.37 -1.02 8.27
C ALA A 65 -6.44 -1.58 6.86
N LEU A 66 -6.43 -0.66 5.90
CA LEU A 66 -6.44 -0.98 4.48
C LEU A 66 -5.03 -0.79 3.94
N LEU A 67 -4.48 -1.82 3.32
CA LEU A 67 -3.28 -1.71 2.51
C LEU A 67 -3.72 -1.24 1.13
N ARG A 68 -3.17 -0.13 0.67
CA ARG A 68 -3.61 0.48 -0.57
C ARG A 68 -2.46 1.14 -1.31
N SER A 69 -2.73 1.47 -2.57
CA SER A 69 -1.84 2.36 -3.34
C SER A 69 -0.43 1.80 -3.47
N VAL A 70 -0.31 0.50 -3.68
CA VAL A 70 0.99 -0.16 -3.86
C VAL A 70 1.38 -0.03 -5.32
N ALA A 71 2.45 0.71 -5.60
CA ALA A 71 2.92 0.93 -6.96
C ALA A 71 4.43 1.10 -6.97
N VAL A 72 5.05 0.63 -8.05
CA VAL A 72 6.48 0.78 -8.30
C VAL A 72 6.67 1.28 -9.73
N ALA A 73 7.52 2.27 -9.90
CA ALA A 73 7.83 2.79 -11.22
C ALA A 73 8.38 1.66 -12.12
N PRO A 74 8.04 1.67 -13.44
CA PRO A 74 8.41 0.55 -14.32
C PRO A 74 9.90 0.20 -14.29
N GLU A 75 10.78 1.19 -14.26
CA GLU A 75 12.23 0.97 -14.26
C GLU A 75 12.73 0.37 -12.95
N TRP A 76 11.92 0.37 -11.90
CA TRP A 76 12.27 -0.21 -10.60
C TRP A 76 11.56 -1.52 -10.31
N ARG A 77 10.71 -1.98 -11.22
CA ARG A 77 10.00 -3.25 -11.03
C ARG A 77 10.97 -4.43 -11.13
N SER A 78 10.58 -5.56 -10.53
CA SER A 78 11.36 -6.80 -10.52
C SER A 78 12.69 -6.69 -9.78
N ARG A 79 12.83 -5.70 -8.90
CA ARG A 79 14.02 -5.51 -8.08
C ARG A 79 13.73 -5.70 -6.60
N GLY A 80 12.53 -6.16 -6.26
CA GLY A 80 12.14 -6.40 -4.88
C GLY A 80 11.65 -5.17 -4.12
N LEU A 81 11.52 -4.01 -4.78
CA LEU A 81 11.10 -2.79 -4.10
C LEU A 81 9.67 -2.87 -3.58
N GLY A 82 8.76 -3.40 -4.41
CA GLY A 82 7.37 -3.57 -3.98
C GLY A 82 7.26 -4.47 -2.76
N ARG A 83 8.01 -5.56 -2.75
CA ARG A 83 8.05 -6.47 -1.60
C ARG A 83 8.59 -5.77 -0.36
N THR A 84 9.64 -4.99 -0.50
CA THR A 84 10.19 -4.22 0.63
C THR A 84 9.14 -3.26 1.19
N LEU A 85 8.44 -2.54 0.32
CA LEU A 85 7.42 -1.58 0.76
C LEU A 85 6.27 -2.27 1.46
N VAL A 86 5.73 -3.34 0.89
CA VAL A 86 4.61 -4.07 1.48
C VAL A 86 5.01 -4.67 2.83
N ASN A 87 6.19 -5.27 2.92
CA ASN A 87 6.65 -5.84 4.19
C ASN A 87 6.83 -4.76 5.26
N ARG A 88 7.29 -3.57 4.88
CA ARG A 88 7.43 -2.45 5.81
C ARG A 88 6.08 -1.97 6.31
N VAL A 89 5.07 -1.90 5.43
CA VAL A 89 3.72 -1.52 5.84
C VAL A 89 3.12 -2.58 6.77
N ILE A 90 3.31 -3.86 6.47
CA ILE A 90 2.84 -4.93 7.34
C ILE A 90 3.48 -4.82 8.73
N ALA A 91 4.79 -4.63 8.79
CA ALA A 91 5.50 -4.50 10.06
C ALA A 91 5.02 -3.27 10.84
N ASP A 92 4.77 -2.16 10.16
CA ASP A 92 4.26 -0.95 10.78
C ASP A 92 2.87 -1.18 11.36
N ALA A 93 1.99 -1.86 10.62
CA ALA A 93 0.66 -2.21 11.11
C ALA A 93 0.73 -3.12 12.34
N GLU A 94 1.62 -4.10 12.33
CA GLU A 94 1.81 -4.98 13.49
C GLU A 94 2.29 -4.19 14.71
N SER A 95 3.21 -3.26 14.52
CA SER A 95 3.73 -2.46 15.62
C SER A 95 2.68 -1.52 16.21
N ARG A 96 1.67 -1.15 15.43
CA ARG A 96 0.56 -0.31 15.88
C ARG A 96 -0.58 -1.11 16.53
N GLY A 97 -0.47 -2.44 16.59
CA GLY A 97 -1.51 -3.29 17.16
C GLY A 97 -2.75 -3.44 16.28
N ILE A 98 -2.61 -3.21 14.98
CA ILE A 98 -3.70 -3.42 14.02
C ILE A 98 -4.06 -4.90 13.99
N HIS A 99 -5.36 -5.22 14.01
CA HIS A 99 -5.83 -6.61 14.09
C HIS A 99 -5.70 -7.33 12.76
N ALA A 100 -6.04 -6.67 11.66
CA ALA A 100 -5.99 -7.28 10.34
C ALA A 100 -5.83 -6.20 9.27
N LEU A 101 -5.17 -6.58 8.17
CA LEU A 101 -5.10 -5.77 6.97
C LEU A 101 -6.11 -6.28 5.96
N TYR A 102 -6.66 -5.35 5.20
CA TYR A 102 -7.55 -5.62 4.07
C TYR A 102 -7.01 -4.91 2.85
N LEU A 103 -7.31 -5.43 1.68
CA LEU A 103 -6.98 -4.77 0.42
C LEU A 103 -8.00 -5.13 -0.65
N LEU A 104 -8.05 -4.29 -1.68
CA LEU A 104 -8.80 -4.53 -2.90
C LEU A 104 -7.83 -4.54 -4.06
N THR A 105 -7.96 -5.51 -4.96
CA THR A 105 -7.13 -5.58 -6.13
C THR A 105 -7.92 -6.08 -7.33
N THR A 106 -7.64 -5.54 -8.49
CA THR A 106 -8.22 -6.01 -9.75
C THR A 106 -7.26 -6.88 -10.54
N THR A 107 -5.96 -6.79 -10.26
CA THR A 107 -4.93 -7.43 -11.11
C THR A 107 -3.86 -8.18 -10.33
N ALA A 108 -3.78 -8.00 -9.01
CA ALA A 108 -2.67 -8.52 -8.22
C ALA A 108 -3.10 -9.59 -7.22
N ASP A 109 -4.22 -10.26 -7.47
CA ASP A 109 -4.73 -11.31 -6.59
C ASP A 109 -3.80 -12.53 -6.51
N GLN A 110 -2.86 -12.67 -7.45
CA GLN A 110 -1.84 -13.70 -7.41
C GLN A 110 -0.57 -13.26 -6.69
N TYR A 111 -0.40 -11.97 -6.47
CA TYR A 111 0.79 -11.41 -5.85
C TYR A 111 0.69 -11.41 -4.32
N PHE A 112 -0.45 -10.97 -3.80
CA PHE A 112 -0.60 -10.76 -2.36
C PHE A 112 -0.65 -12.04 -1.51
N PRO A 113 -1.05 -13.21 -2.02
CA PRO A 113 -0.94 -14.43 -1.21
C PRO A 113 0.45 -14.72 -0.69
N SER A 114 1.50 -14.30 -1.41
CA SER A 114 2.88 -14.48 -0.94
C SER A 114 3.19 -13.69 0.33
N PHE A 115 2.34 -12.71 0.68
CA PHE A 115 2.47 -11.95 1.93
C PHE A 115 1.50 -12.43 3.02
N GLY A 116 0.82 -13.55 2.80
CA GLY A 116 -0.12 -14.09 3.79
C GLY A 116 -1.54 -13.60 3.64
N PHE A 117 -1.87 -12.90 2.55
CA PHE A 117 -3.25 -12.50 2.28
C PHE A 117 -4.03 -13.64 1.66
N SER A 118 -5.31 -13.72 2.01
CA SER A 118 -6.24 -14.65 1.40
C SER A 118 -7.53 -13.93 1.03
N GLN A 119 -8.23 -14.47 0.05
CA GLN A 119 -9.47 -13.87 -0.42
C GLN A 119 -10.55 -13.97 0.66
N VAL A 120 -11.33 -12.91 0.78
CA VAL A 120 -12.46 -12.85 1.70
C VAL A 120 -13.66 -12.24 0.98
N THR A 121 -14.86 -12.60 1.40
CA THR A 121 -16.08 -12.03 0.82
C THR A 121 -16.35 -10.65 1.42
N ARG A 122 -17.02 -9.79 0.65
CA ARG A 122 -17.25 -8.41 1.06
C ARG A 122 -18.09 -8.30 2.32
N ASP A 123 -19.00 -9.24 2.55
CA ASP A 123 -19.85 -9.25 3.74
C ASP A 123 -19.09 -9.51 5.03
N ARG A 124 -17.85 -10.03 4.93
CA ARG A 124 -17.01 -10.29 6.10
C ARG A 124 -16.06 -9.14 6.42
N VAL A 125 -16.08 -8.10 5.61
CA VAL A 125 -15.21 -6.93 5.80
C VAL A 125 -15.83 -6.01 6.86
N PRO A 126 -15.05 -5.51 7.84
CA PRO A 126 -15.58 -4.58 8.83
C PRO A 126 -16.16 -3.31 8.20
N ASP A 127 -17.15 -2.73 8.86
CA ASP A 127 -17.86 -1.56 8.35
C ASP A 127 -16.95 -0.36 8.14
N ASP A 128 -15.98 -0.15 9.03
CA ASP A 128 -15.04 0.96 8.90
C ASP A 128 -14.15 0.83 7.68
N ILE A 129 -13.76 -0.40 7.32
CA ILE A 129 -13.01 -0.65 6.08
C ILE A 129 -13.92 -0.42 4.87
N ARG A 130 -15.17 -0.90 4.92
CA ARG A 130 -16.11 -0.72 3.81
C ARG A 130 -16.48 0.73 3.58
N ALA A 131 -16.33 1.58 4.58
CA ALA A 131 -16.61 3.01 4.45
C ALA A 131 -15.46 3.79 3.80
N THR A 132 -14.32 3.19 3.55
CA THR A 132 -13.20 3.89 2.92
C THR A 132 -13.52 4.27 1.47
N ALA A 133 -12.80 5.28 0.97
CA ALA A 133 -13.00 5.74 -0.41
C ALA A 133 -12.72 4.63 -1.42
N GLU A 134 -11.74 3.77 -1.17
CA GLU A 134 -11.45 2.66 -2.07
C GLU A 134 -12.61 1.67 -2.18
N PHE A 135 -13.27 1.38 -1.07
CA PHE A 135 -14.39 0.45 -1.06
C PHE A 135 -15.66 1.06 -1.63
N THR A 136 -15.90 2.34 -1.37
CA THR A 136 -17.18 2.97 -1.72
C THR A 136 -17.24 3.44 -3.16
N SER A 137 -16.11 3.90 -3.72
CA SER A 137 -16.18 4.54 -5.04
C SER A 137 -14.96 4.34 -5.92
N ALA A 138 -13.78 4.14 -5.35
CA ALA A 138 -12.55 4.17 -6.12
C ALA A 138 -12.27 2.85 -6.85
N CYS A 139 -12.67 1.71 -6.25
CA CYS A 139 -12.45 0.40 -6.85
C CYS A 139 -13.75 -0.19 -7.36
N PRO A 140 -13.73 -0.92 -8.49
CA PRO A 140 -14.94 -1.54 -9.02
C PRO A 140 -15.47 -2.64 -8.10
N ALA A 141 -16.77 -2.91 -8.19
CA ALA A 141 -17.40 -3.97 -7.41
C ALA A 141 -16.81 -5.35 -7.71
N SER A 142 -16.16 -5.51 -8.87
CA SER A 142 -15.51 -6.76 -9.26
C SER A 142 -14.13 -6.96 -8.64
N ALA A 143 -13.60 -5.97 -7.94
CA ALA A 143 -12.29 -6.11 -7.31
C ALA A 143 -12.29 -7.25 -6.29
N THR A 144 -11.19 -7.99 -6.25
CA THR A 144 -10.99 -9.05 -5.25
C THR A 144 -10.63 -8.42 -3.92
N VAL A 145 -11.30 -8.84 -2.87
CA VAL A 145 -11.01 -8.41 -1.50
C VAL A 145 -10.15 -9.46 -0.83
N MET A 146 -9.08 -9.02 -0.18
CA MET A 146 -8.17 -9.92 0.51
C MET A 146 -7.90 -9.42 1.92
N THR A 147 -7.57 -10.34 2.82
CA THR A 147 -7.28 -10.00 4.21
C THR A 147 -6.10 -10.80 4.73
N ARG A 148 -5.37 -10.21 5.65
CA ARG A 148 -4.29 -10.85 6.40
C ARG A 148 -4.45 -10.51 7.87
N PRO A 149 -4.79 -11.48 8.72
CA PRO A 149 -4.74 -11.26 10.16
C PRO A 149 -3.30 -10.98 10.59
N LEU A 150 -3.13 -10.10 11.56
CA LEU A 150 -1.82 -9.71 12.04
C LEU A 150 -1.53 -10.31 13.40
N ALA A 151 -0.25 -10.61 13.63
CA ALA A 151 0.20 -11.04 14.94
C ALA A 151 0.09 -9.86 15.91
N ARG A 152 -0.49 -10.11 17.10
CA ARG A 152 -0.54 -9.09 18.13
C ARG A 152 0.82 -9.02 18.83
N PRO A 153 1.27 -7.81 19.22
CA PRO A 153 2.44 -7.72 20.06
C PRO A 153 2.24 -8.53 21.34
N ALA A 154 3.29 -9.13 21.83
CA ALA A 154 3.24 -9.86 23.09
C ALA A 154 2.84 -8.89 24.21
N ALA A 155 1.93 -9.35 25.03
CA ALA A 155 1.48 -8.53 26.16
C ALA A 155 2.57 -8.42 27.22
#